data_086306d94dff408b6fca34a5c2cd061e
#
_entry.id   086306d94dff408b6fca34a5c2cd061e
#
_cell.length_a   1.000
_cell.length_b   1.000
_cell.length_c   1.000
_cell.angle_alpha   90.00
_cell.angle_beta   90.00
_cell.angle_gamma   90.00
#
_symmetry.space_group_name_H-M   'P 1'
#
loop_
_entity.id
_entity.type
_entity.pdbx_description
1 polymer ?
#
loop_
_entity_poly.entity_id
_entity_poly.type
_entity_poly.pdbx_seq_one_letter_code
_entity_poly.pdbx_strand_id
1 'polypeptide(L)'
;MDRIIKRGDIYYAELNPVIGSEQGGIRPVLIISNDTGNRYSPTVIIAAITGKTHTKAKLPTHTEVKDIEGLDRDSIILLEQIRTIDKKRLKQYMGMMPAEAMARVDKALAISIGILQRNPS
;
A
#
# COMPACT_ATOMS: atom_id res chain seq x y z
N MET A 1 -2.88 -14.76 19.21
CA MET A 1 -3.36 -13.41 19.55
C MET A 1 -3.20 -12.51 18.34
N ASP A 2 -4.26 -11.82 17.99
CA ASP A 2 -4.24 -10.99 16.80
C ASP A 2 -3.45 -9.71 17.04
N ARG A 3 -2.62 -9.39 16.07
CA ARG A 3 -1.90 -8.15 16.09
C ARG A 3 -2.85 -6.98 15.83
N ILE A 4 -2.67 -5.87 16.53
CA ILE A 4 -3.38 -4.63 16.24
C ILE A 4 -2.82 -4.05 14.93
N ILE A 5 -3.71 -3.87 13.96
CA ILE A 5 -3.33 -3.34 12.66
C ILE A 5 -3.14 -1.83 12.77
N LYS A 6 -2.02 -1.32 12.26
CA LYS A 6 -1.70 0.10 12.28
C LYS A 6 -1.39 0.64 10.90
N ARG A 7 -1.69 1.91 10.69
CA ARG A 7 -1.31 2.60 9.47
C ARG A 7 0.20 2.52 9.27
N GLY A 8 0.63 2.12 8.08
CA GLY A 8 2.03 1.90 7.77
C GLY A 8 2.47 0.45 7.89
N ASP A 9 1.65 -0.41 8.47
CA ASP A 9 1.95 -1.84 8.51
C ASP A 9 1.94 -2.43 7.11
N ILE A 10 2.81 -3.42 6.90
CA ILE A 10 2.90 -4.19 5.66
C ILE A 10 2.43 -5.61 5.96
N TYR A 11 1.48 -6.10 5.17
CA TYR A 11 0.95 -7.46 5.27
C TYR A 11 0.97 -8.12 3.91
N TYR A 12 1.06 -9.44 3.85
CA TYR A 12 0.59 -10.16 2.68
C TYR A 12 -0.94 -10.19 2.72
N ALA A 13 -1.56 -10.08 1.56
CA ALA A 13 -3.01 -10.13 1.44
C ALA A 13 -3.42 -10.83 0.16
N GLU A 14 -4.55 -11.52 0.20
CA GLU A 14 -5.18 -12.13 -0.97
C GLU A 14 -6.08 -11.09 -1.64
N LEU A 15 -5.72 -10.67 -2.83
CA LEU A 15 -6.42 -9.60 -3.53
C LEU A 15 -7.40 -10.08 -4.61
N ASN A 16 -7.37 -11.36 -4.97
CA ASN A 16 -8.33 -11.90 -5.95
C ASN A 16 -9.73 -12.02 -5.34
N PRO A 17 -10.79 -11.89 -6.12
CA PRO A 17 -10.78 -11.66 -7.58
C PRO A 17 -10.55 -10.20 -7.94
N VAL A 18 -9.93 -9.98 -9.11
CA VAL A 18 -9.68 -8.64 -9.66
C VAL A 18 -10.13 -8.61 -11.11
N ILE A 19 -10.21 -7.42 -11.68
CA ILE A 19 -10.60 -7.20 -13.06
C ILE A 19 -9.52 -6.40 -13.78
N GLY A 20 -9.12 -6.86 -14.96
CA GLY A 20 -8.23 -6.13 -15.86
C GLY A 20 -6.89 -5.76 -15.23
N SER A 21 -6.58 -4.47 -15.19
CA SER A 21 -5.29 -3.96 -14.74
C SER A 21 -5.14 -3.88 -13.23
N GLU A 22 -6.13 -4.29 -12.45
CA GLU A 22 -6.03 -4.31 -11.00
C GLU A 22 -4.96 -5.30 -10.54
N GLN A 23 -4.22 -4.93 -9.48
CA GLN A 23 -3.24 -5.83 -8.90
C GLN A 23 -3.95 -6.96 -8.15
N GLY A 24 -3.62 -8.21 -8.49
CA GLY A 24 -4.27 -9.38 -7.92
C GLY A 24 -3.29 -10.36 -7.29
N GLY A 25 -3.81 -11.51 -6.85
CA GLY A 25 -3.04 -12.56 -6.22
C GLY A 25 -2.68 -12.26 -4.77
N ILE A 26 -1.79 -13.07 -4.21
CA ILE A 26 -1.26 -12.86 -2.87
C ILE A 26 -0.01 -12.00 -3.01
N ARG A 27 -0.01 -10.82 -2.38
CA ARG A 27 1.10 -9.88 -2.49
C ARG A 27 1.18 -8.97 -1.29
N PRO A 28 2.32 -8.30 -1.10
CA PRO A 28 2.44 -7.30 -0.05
C PRO A 28 1.48 -6.14 -0.30
N VAL A 29 0.88 -5.64 0.78
CA VAL A 29 0.05 -4.44 0.76
C VAL A 29 0.44 -3.54 1.92
N LEU A 30 0.24 -2.25 1.74
CA LEU A 30 0.49 -1.25 2.78
C LEU A 30 -0.85 -0.79 3.35
N ILE A 31 -0.97 -0.81 4.68
CA ILE A 31 -2.15 -0.30 5.37
C ILE A 31 -2.10 1.23 5.34
N ILE A 32 -3.08 1.86 4.72
CA ILE A 32 -3.15 3.32 4.62
C ILE A 32 -4.35 3.94 5.31
N SER A 33 -5.28 3.12 5.82
CA SER A 33 -6.42 3.61 6.58
C SER A 33 -5.99 4.11 7.96
N ASN A 34 -6.82 4.98 8.53
CA ASN A 34 -6.54 5.58 9.85
C ASN A 34 -6.64 4.52 10.96
N ASP A 35 -5.93 4.79 12.07
CA ASP A 35 -5.79 3.80 13.13
C ASP A 35 -7.06 3.54 13.91
N THR A 36 -7.96 4.48 14.00
CA THR A 36 -9.27 4.23 14.61
C THR A 36 -10.07 3.24 13.77
N GLY A 37 -10.12 3.45 12.45
CA GLY A 37 -10.75 2.51 11.53
C GLY A 37 -10.05 1.16 11.54
N ASN A 38 -8.72 1.15 11.54
CA ASN A 38 -7.94 -0.09 11.57
C ASN A 38 -8.27 -0.94 12.81
N ARG A 39 -8.56 -0.30 13.92
CA ARG A 39 -8.88 -1.01 15.16
C ARG A 39 -10.32 -1.54 15.19
N TYR A 40 -11.27 -0.73 14.77
CA TYR A 40 -12.68 -1.01 15.03
C TYR A 40 -13.50 -1.43 13.81
N SER A 41 -13.04 -1.14 12.60
CA SER A 41 -13.74 -1.53 11.38
C SER A 41 -13.41 -2.98 11.00
N PRO A 42 -14.34 -3.72 10.38
CA PRO A 42 -14.03 -5.04 9.81
C PRO A 42 -13.17 -4.96 8.55
N THR A 43 -12.96 -3.75 8.00
CA THR A 43 -12.20 -3.54 6.77
C THR A 43 -11.02 -2.63 7.01
N VAL A 44 -10.08 -2.64 6.06
CA VAL A 44 -8.96 -1.70 6.01
C VAL A 44 -8.82 -1.18 4.59
N ILE A 45 -8.21 0.00 4.44
CA ILE A 45 -7.84 0.53 3.13
C ILE A 45 -6.37 0.23 2.91
N ILE A 46 -6.05 -0.35 1.75
CA ILE A 46 -4.68 -0.75 1.42
C ILE A 46 -4.25 -0.16 0.08
N ALA A 47 -2.94 -0.06 -0.09
CA ALA A 47 -2.31 0.19 -1.37
C ALA A 47 -1.48 -1.04 -1.75
N ALA A 48 -1.55 -1.46 -3.00
CA ALA A 48 -0.78 -2.61 -3.48
C ALA A 48 0.70 -2.26 -3.58
N ILE A 49 1.54 -3.23 -3.28
CA ILE A 49 2.99 -3.12 -3.41
C ILE A 49 3.43 -4.12 -4.49
N THR A 50 4.28 -3.67 -5.40
CA THR A 50 4.82 -4.51 -6.47
C THR A 50 6.34 -4.43 -6.49
N GLY A 51 7.00 -5.50 -6.92
CA GLY A 51 8.44 -5.49 -7.12
C GLY A 51 8.83 -4.49 -8.20
N LYS A 52 9.93 -3.79 -7.98
CA LYS A 52 10.42 -2.82 -8.96
C LYS A 52 10.89 -3.54 -10.22
N THR A 53 10.42 -3.07 -11.37
CA THR A 53 10.87 -3.57 -12.66
C THR A 53 11.40 -2.41 -13.48
N HIS A 54 12.35 -2.70 -14.37
CA HIS A 54 12.99 -1.67 -15.21
C HIS A 54 12.03 -1.07 -16.23
N THR A 55 10.97 -1.78 -16.55
CA THR A 55 10.04 -1.37 -17.60
C THR A 55 8.86 -0.56 -17.09
N LYS A 56 8.70 -0.46 -15.76
CA LYS A 56 7.55 0.23 -15.18
C LYS A 56 7.82 1.73 -15.14
N ALA A 57 6.97 2.50 -15.81
CA ALA A 57 7.08 3.94 -15.80
C ALA A 57 6.72 4.49 -14.41
N LYS A 58 7.45 5.51 -13.98
CA LYS A 58 7.14 6.21 -12.74
C LYS A 58 5.93 7.11 -12.92
N LEU A 59 5.00 7.03 -11.98
CA LEU A 59 3.86 7.94 -11.92
C LEU A 59 3.96 8.75 -10.62
N PRO A 60 3.35 9.94 -10.58
CA PRO A 60 3.33 10.73 -9.33
C PRO A 60 2.61 10.00 -8.19
N THR A 61 1.80 9.00 -8.52
CA THR A 61 1.09 8.16 -7.55
C THR A 61 1.92 6.97 -7.08
N HIS A 62 3.15 6.83 -7.55
CA HIS A 62 4.06 5.76 -7.12
C HIS A 62 5.00 6.25 -6.03
N THR A 63 5.31 5.38 -5.08
CA THR A 63 6.37 5.62 -4.09
C THR A 63 7.36 4.46 -4.17
N GLU A 64 8.58 4.74 -4.60
CA GLU A 64 9.65 3.73 -4.63
C GLU A 64 10.27 3.61 -3.23
N VAL A 65 10.50 2.38 -2.80
CA VAL A 65 11.15 2.11 -1.51
C VAL A 65 12.25 1.07 -1.69
N LYS A 66 13.29 1.21 -0.86
CA LYS A 66 14.45 0.31 -0.84
C LYS A 66 14.76 -0.10 0.58
N ASP A 67 15.30 -1.28 0.74
CA ASP A 67 15.82 -1.77 2.03
C ASP A 67 14.77 -1.69 3.14
N ILE A 68 13.53 -2.04 2.81
CA ILE A 68 12.45 -2.06 3.78
C ILE A 68 12.39 -3.45 4.42
N GLU A 69 12.44 -3.48 5.75
CA GLU A 69 12.28 -4.72 6.50
C GLU A 69 10.95 -5.37 6.12
N GLY A 70 11.00 -6.64 5.78
CA GLY A 70 9.82 -7.40 5.36
C GLY A 70 9.60 -7.45 3.86
N LEU A 71 10.34 -6.65 3.07
CA LEU A 71 10.26 -6.70 1.61
C LEU A 71 11.57 -7.23 1.05
N ASP A 72 11.48 -8.30 0.26
CA ASP A 72 12.66 -9.01 -0.27
C ASP A 72 13.44 -8.21 -1.28
N ARG A 73 12.83 -7.22 -1.89
CA ARG A 73 13.42 -6.48 -2.99
C ARG A 73 12.93 -5.05 -2.98
N ASP A 74 13.61 -4.21 -3.74
CA ASP A 74 13.13 -2.87 -4.00
C ASP A 74 11.73 -2.94 -4.57
N SER A 75 10.84 -2.08 -4.12
CA SER A 75 9.42 -2.16 -4.40
C SER A 75 8.85 -0.81 -4.74
N ILE A 76 7.67 -0.83 -5.33
CA ILE A 76 6.89 0.37 -5.63
C ILE A 76 5.53 0.23 -4.96
N ILE A 77 5.15 1.23 -4.20
CA ILE A 77 3.81 1.30 -3.63
C ILE A 77 2.94 2.05 -4.64
N LEU A 78 1.82 1.44 -5.01
CA LEU A 78 0.96 1.92 -6.09
C LEU A 78 -0.25 2.63 -5.48
N LEU A 79 -0.16 3.95 -5.31
CA LEU A 79 -1.24 4.69 -4.65
C LEU A 79 -2.44 4.92 -5.58
N GLU A 80 -2.33 4.55 -6.87
CA GLU A 80 -3.50 4.46 -7.74
C GLU A 80 -4.21 3.10 -7.62
N GLN A 81 -3.57 2.12 -6.96
CA GLN A 81 -4.14 0.78 -6.72
C GLN A 81 -4.53 0.65 -5.25
N ILE A 82 -5.37 1.56 -4.79
CA ILE A 82 -5.89 1.51 -3.43
C ILE A 82 -7.27 0.86 -3.44
N ARG A 83 -7.57 0.12 -2.37
CA ARG A 83 -8.88 -0.50 -2.24
C ARG A 83 -9.16 -0.83 -0.79
N THR A 84 -10.44 -0.97 -0.47
CA THR A 84 -10.90 -1.46 0.82
C THR A 84 -11.02 -2.96 0.74
N ILE A 85 -10.43 -3.65 1.72
CA ILE A 85 -10.53 -5.10 1.81
C ILE A 85 -10.99 -5.50 3.20
N ASP A 86 -11.64 -6.66 3.30
CA ASP A 86 -11.96 -7.26 4.58
C ASP A 86 -10.65 -7.68 5.27
N LYS A 87 -10.58 -7.50 6.59
CA LYS A 87 -9.40 -7.92 7.36
C LYS A 87 -9.08 -9.39 7.19
N LYS A 88 -10.06 -10.23 6.87
CA LYS A 88 -9.84 -11.66 6.63
C LYS A 88 -8.94 -11.94 5.45
N ARG A 89 -8.77 -10.97 4.54
CA ARG A 89 -7.85 -11.11 3.41
C ARG A 89 -6.39 -10.91 3.80
N LEU A 90 -6.13 -10.31 4.97
CA LEU A 90 -4.77 -10.11 5.47
C LEU A 90 -4.20 -11.45 5.92
N LYS A 91 -2.97 -11.71 5.50
CA LYS A 91 -2.22 -12.92 5.86
C LYS A 91 -1.11 -12.53 6.83
N GLN A 92 0.11 -12.86 6.52
CA GLN A 92 1.24 -12.64 7.41
C GLN A 92 1.62 -11.16 7.52
N TYR A 93 1.86 -10.70 8.75
CA TYR A 93 2.47 -9.40 9.00
C TYR A 93 3.94 -9.44 8.55
N MET A 94 4.37 -8.43 7.81
CA MET A 94 5.69 -8.40 7.21
C MET A 94 6.62 -7.36 7.83
N GLY A 95 6.09 -6.28 8.38
CA GLY A 95 6.89 -5.19 8.93
C GLY A 95 6.15 -3.89 8.86
N MET A 96 6.87 -2.80 9.15
CA MET A 96 6.29 -1.45 9.15
C MET A 96 7.11 -0.53 8.25
N MET A 97 6.40 0.28 7.46
CA MET A 97 7.03 1.26 6.60
C MET A 97 7.64 2.38 7.45
N PRO A 98 8.89 2.79 7.19
CA PRO A 98 9.50 3.91 7.92
C PRO A 98 8.75 5.22 7.73
N ALA A 99 8.84 6.11 8.72
CA ALA A 99 8.14 7.40 8.70
C ALA A 99 8.49 8.24 7.46
N GLU A 100 9.77 8.22 7.04
CA GLU A 100 10.20 8.96 5.85
C GLU A 100 9.47 8.46 4.60
N ALA A 101 9.38 7.15 4.45
CA ALA A 101 8.67 6.57 3.31
C ALA A 101 7.17 6.86 3.40
N MET A 102 6.59 6.83 4.60
CA MET A 102 5.18 7.16 4.77
C MET A 102 4.88 8.61 4.38
N ALA A 103 5.79 9.55 4.63
CA ALA A 103 5.61 10.93 4.18
C ALA A 103 5.50 11.01 2.65
N ARG A 104 6.31 10.24 1.94
CA ARG A 104 6.23 10.16 0.47
C ARG A 104 4.96 9.44 0.01
N VAL A 105 4.54 8.42 0.72
CA VAL A 105 3.28 7.72 0.47
C VAL A 105 2.10 8.69 0.60
N ASP A 106 2.09 9.48 1.66
CA ASP A 106 1.00 10.42 1.93
C ASP A 106 0.85 11.43 0.79
N LYS A 107 1.98 11.94 0.27
CA LYS A 107 1.96 12.85 -0.87
C LYS A 107 1.41 12.17 -2.12
N ALA A 108 1.89 10.98 -2.42
CA ALA A 108 1.43 10.23 -3.60
C ALA A 108 -0.05 9.87 -3.49
N LEU A 109 -0.51 9.52 -2.28
CA LEU A 109 -1.91 9.24 -2.03
C LEU A 109 -2.77 10.48 -2.26
N ALA A 110 -2.35 11.63 -1.74
CA ALA A 110 -3.07 12.89 -1.91
C ALA A 110 -3.18 13.26 -3.40
N ILE A 111 -2.14 13.00 -4.18
CA ILE A 111 -2.18 13.20 -5.63
C ILE A 111 -3.18 12.21 -6.26
N SER A 112 -3.13 10.96 -5.86
CA SER A 112 -3.96 9.90 -6.46
C SER A 112 -5.45 10.18 -6.32
N ILE A 113 -5.87 10.71 -5.17
CA ILE A 113 -7.29 10.96 -4.91
C ILE A 113 -7.69 12.43 -5.12
N GLY A 114 -6.79 13.24 -5.68
CA GLY A 114 -7.13 14.60 -6.11
C GLY A 114 -7.09 15.66 -5.03
N ILE A 115 -6.57 15.34 -3.84
CA ILE A 115 -6.43 16.32 -2.75
C ILE A 115 -5.29 17.28 -3.04
N LEU A 116 -4.19 16.76 -3.61
CA LEU A 116 -3.02 17.54 -4.00
C LEU A 116 -2.83 17.41 -5.49
N GLN A 117 -2.73 18.53 -6.19
CA GLN A 117 -2.45 18.50 -7.61
C GLN A 117 -0.95 18.62 -7.87
N ARG A 118 -0.47 17.79 -8.80
CA ARG A 118 0.89 17.94 -9.28
C ARG A 118 0.93 19.19 -10.13
N ASN A 119 1.90 20.07 -9.84
CA ASN A 119 2.12 21.25 -10.67
C ASN A 119 2.47 20.83 -12.10
N PRO A 120 1.71 21.27 -13.11
CA PRO A 120 2.14 21.10 -14.48
C PRO A 120 3.26 22.12 -14.75
N SER A 121 4.43 21.67 -14.86
CA SER A 121 5.55 22.59 -15.16
C SER A 121 6.04 22.39 -16.56
#